data_abc4d88cb63cf466c68798a6187aa36a
#
_entry.id   abc4d88cb63cf466c68798a6187aa36a
#
_cell.length_a   1.000
_cell.length_b   1.000
_cell.length_c   1.000
_cell.angle_alpha   90.00
_cell.angle_beta   90.00
_cell.angle_gamma   90.00
#
_symmetry.space_group_name_H-M   'P 1'
#
loop_
_entity.id
_entity.type
_entity.pdbx_description
1 polymer ?
#
loop_
_entity_poly.entity_id
_entity_poly.type
_entity_poly.pdbx_seq_one_letter_code
_entity_poly.pdbx_strand_id
1 'polypeptide(L)'
;MIPIILYGKENETSVDKALRRACDSLRKINKGKEFCIFQYDECDIEDFKNSKGIFVFKGSLGFKRDVIIPKGFIAVVSANNHSAASILRKIDVFAITCGTSPKDTMSISSLDYLSVVVSLQRIIRNIDGEVIEPQDFIVHLKEETAIYPLLTALTVFVLCNKDQNENIISF
;
A
#
# COMPACT_ATOMS: atom_id res chain seq x y z
N MET A 1 10.55 -2.08 13.64
CA MET A 1 10.24 -1.02 12.65
C MET A 1 9.80 -1.69 11.34
N ILE A 2 8.71 -1.21 10.73
CA ILE A 2 8.24 -1.66 9.41
C ILE A 2 8.49 -0.51 8.42
N PRO A 3 9.45 -0.66 7.50
CA PRO A 3 9.73 0.34 6.48
C PRO A 3 8.66 0.32 5.39
N ILE A 4 8.23 1.51 4.97
CA ILE A 4 7.35 1.76 3.82
C ILE A 4 8.13 2.67 2.88
N ILE A 5 8.57 2.14 1.75
CA ILE A 5 9.41 2.87 0.79
C ILE A 5 8.52 3.37 -0.35
N LEU A 6 8.56 4.67 -0.62
CA LEU A 6 7.81 5.32 -1.69
C LEU A 6 8.71 5.58 -2.90
N TYR A 7 8.30 5.10 -4.06
CA TYR A 7 9.00 5.32 -5.32
C TYR A 7 8.11 6.07 -6.32
N GLY A 8 8.55 7.21 -6.77
CA GLY A 8 7.86 8.06 -7.74
C GLY A 8 8.22 9.54 -7.59
N LYS A 9 7.49 10.43 -8.26
CA LYS A 9 7.78 11.86 -8.25
C LYS A 9 7.59 12.48 -6.86
N GLU A 10 8.52 13.34 -6.45
CA GLU A 10 8.49 14.03 -5.15
C GLU A 10 7.27 14.93 -4.97
N ASN A 11 6.82 15.59 -6.03
CA ASN A 11 5.68 16.51 -5.98
C ASN A 11 4.32 15.82 -5.84
N GLU A 12 4.27 14.49 -5.93
CA GLU A 12 3.05 13.71 -5.71
C GLU A 12 2.89 13.36 -4.23
N THR A 13 2.29 14.28 -3.46
CA THR A 13 2.17 14.16 -1.99
C THR A 13 0.88 13.48 -1.52
N SER A 14 -0.06 13.18 -2.40
CA SER A 14 -1.36 12.59 -2.04
C SER A 14 -1.22 11.19 -1.41
N VAL A 15 -0.36 10.35 -1.98
CA VAL A 15 -0.05 9.02 -1.45
C VAL A 15 0.64 9.13 -0.09
N ASP A 16 1.61 10.04 0.05
CA ASP A 16 2.34 10.29 1.30
C ASP A 16 1.37 10.67 2.44
N LYS A 17 0.43 11.59 2.16
CA LYS A 17 -0.59 12.03 3.15
C LYS A 17 -1.50 10.88 3.57
N ALA A 18 -2.00 10.11 2.60
CA ALA A 18 -2.87 8.97 2.88
C ALA A 18 -2.15 7.90 3.70
N LEU A 19 -0.90 7.59 3.38
CA LEU A 19 -0.09 6.62 4.12
C LEU A 19 0.23 7.08 5.54
N ARG A 20 0.52 8.36 5.77
CA ARG A 20 0.72 8.89 7.13
C ARG A 20 -0.50 8.66 8.00
N ARG A 21 -1.71 8.91 7.48
CA ARG A 21 -2.97 8.64 8.20
C ARG A 21 -3.14 7.15 8.53
N ALA A 22 -2.87 6.27 7.56
CA ALA A 22 -2.91 4.83 7.77
C ALA A 22 -1.92 4.40 8.87
N CYS A 23 -0.69 4.91 8.83
CA CYS A 23 0.33 4.63 9.84
C CYS A 23 -0.08 5.14 11.23
N ASP A 24 -0.71 6.31 11.32
CA ASP A 24 -1.19 6.85 12.60
C ASP A 24 -2.32 5.99 13.18
N SER A 25 -3.21 5.48 12.34
CA SER A 25 -4.25 4.53 12.75
C SER A 25 -3.63 3.21 13.20
N LEU A 26 -2.69 2.66 12.44
CA LEU A 26 -1.97 1.44 12.79
C LEU A 26 -1.18 1.53 14.10
N ARG A 27 -0.55 2.67 14.40
CA ARG A 27 0.16 2.89 15.67
C ARG A 27 -0.76 2.84 16.88
N LYS A 28 -2.01 3.29 16.74
CA LYS A 28 -3.00 3.24 17.81
C LYS A 28 -3.46 1.80 18.10
N ILE A 29 -3.58 0.97 17.07
CA ILE A 29 -4.07 -0.40 17.15
C ILE A 29 -2.93 -1.36 17.51
N ASN A 30 -1.83 -1.29 16.78
CA ASN A 30 -0.68 -2.19 16.94
C ASN A 30 0.37 -1.57 17.89
N LYS A 31 0.10 -1.56 19.18
CA LYS A 31 1.04 -1.07 20.20
C LYS A 31 2.39 -1.79 20.06
N GLY A 32 3.47 -1.01 19.91
CA GLY A 32 4.85 -1.52 19.81
C GLY A 32 5.38 -1.79 18.41
N LYS A 33 4.57 -1.64 17.36
CA LYS A 33 5.06 -1.60 15.97
C LYS A 33 5.31 -0.16 15.53
N GLU A 34 6.51 0.12 15.04
CA GLU A 34 6.87 1.41 14.44
C GLU A 34 6.76 1.31 12.92
N PHE A 35 6.12 2.29 12.31
CA PHE A 35 5.97 2.43 10.85
C PHE A 35 6.74 3.67 10.41
N CYS A 36 7.69 3.48 9.49
CA CYS A 36 8.51 4.57 8.97
C CYS A 36 8.38 4.66 7.45
N ILE A 37 8.07 5.86 6.97
CA ILE A 37 7.92 6.15 5.54
C ILE A 37 9.22 6.77 5.05
N PHE A 38 9.79 6.20 3.99
CA PHE A 38 11.02 6.63 3.34
C PHE A 38 10.74 6.97 1.87
N GLN A 39 11.39 8.00 1.35
CA GLN A 39 11.45 8.23 -0.09
C GLN A 39 12.60 7.39 -0.66
N TYR A 40 12.37 6.72 -1.78
CA TYR A 40 13.35 5.82 -2.39
C TYR A 40 14.68 6.52 -2.70
N ASP A 41 14.62 7.76 -3.19
CA ASP A 41 15.81 8.53 -3.56
C ASP A 41 16.58 9.12 -2.36
N GLU A 42 16.01 9.05 -1.16
CA GLU A 42 16.57 9.60 0.08
C GLU A 42 17.10 8.52 1.04
N CYS A 43 16.92 7.24 0.72
CA CYS A 43 17.34 6.14 1.59
C CYS A 43 18.31 5.20 0.87
N ASP A 44 19.17 4.53 1.63
CA ASP A 44 19.99 3.42 1.11
C ASP A 44 19.17 2.13 1.18
N ILE A 45 18.87 1.54 0.02
CA ILE A 45 18.10 0.31 -0.09
C ILE A 45 18.81 -0.88 0.58
N GLU A 46 20.13 -0.87 0.65
CA GLU A 46 20.90 -1.93 1.31
C GLU A 46 20.60 -2.03 2.82
N ASP A 47 20.20 -0.94 3.46
CA ASP A 47 19.82 -0.93 4.87
C ASP A 47 18.59 -1.82 5.14
N PHE A 48 17.77 -2.07 4.12
CA PHE A 48 16.53 -2.82 4.23
C PHE A 48 16.59 -4.26 3.71
N LYS A 49 17.74 -4.73 3.22
CA LYS A 49 17.88 -6.06 2.59
C LYS A 49 17.42 -7.25 3.43
N ASN A 50 17.48 -7.13 4.75
CA ASN A 50 17.05 -8.16 5.70
C ASN A 50 15.74 -7.81 6.42
N SER A 51 15.06 -6.75 5.98
CA SER A 51 13.80 -6.28 6.57
C SER A 51 12.61 -6.80 5.77
N LYS A 52 11.48 -6.93 6.45
CA LYS A 52 10.18 -7.03 5.81
C LYS A 52 9.58 -5.63 5.74
N GLY A 53 8.97 -5.29 4.62
CA GLY A 53 8.43 -3.95 4.41
C GLY A 53 7.47 -3.86 3.25
N ILE A 54 7.06 -2.65 2.91
CA ILE A 54 6.15 -2.37 1.81
C ILE A 54 6.81 -1.39 0.86
N PHE A 55 6.76 -1.71 -0.43
CA PHE A 55 7.27 -0.86 -1.50
C PHE A 55 6.10 -0.29 -2.31
N VAL A 56 5.90 1.00 -2.24
CA VAL A 56 4.76 1.68 -2.86
C VAL A 56 5.21 2.46 -4.08
N PHE A 57 4.65 2.13 -5.23
CA PHE A 57 4.79 2.94 -6.44
C PHE A 57 3.79 4.09 -6.40
N LYS A 58 4.26 5.34 -6.45
CA LYS A 58 3.40 6.51 -6.63
C LYS A 58 2.71 6.47 -8.00
N GLY A 59 1.64 7.23 -8.20
CA GLY A 59 0.86 7.21 -9.44
C GLY A 59 1.67 7.62 -10.66
N SER A 60 2.63 8.53 -10.51
CA SER A 60 3.55 8.93 -11.56
C SER A 60 5.00 8.60 -11.20
N LEU A 61 5.69 7.95 -12.13
CA LEU A 61 7.11 7.65 -12.00
C LEU A 61 7.94 8.74 -12.69
N GLY A 62 9.07 9.07 -12.08
CA GLY A 62 10.11 9.87 -12.70
C GLY A 62 10.86 9.10 -13.81
N PHE A 63 12.03 9.60 -14.21
CA PHE A 63 12.89 8.91 -15.15
C PHE A 63 13.27 7.52 -14.62
N LYS A 64 13.27 6.53 -15.54
CA LYS A 64 13.60 5.14 -15.23
C LYS A 64 15.04 5.03 -14.74
N ARG A 65 15.20 4.70 -13.47
CA ARG A 65 16.42 4.10 -12.93
C ARG A 65 16.16 2.61 -12.73
N ASP A 66 17.19 1.82 -12.66
CA ASP A 66 17.07 0.45 -12.19
C ASP A 66 16.59 0.50 -10.74
N VAL A 67 15.40 -0.08 -10.51
CA VAL A 67 14.77 -0.09 -9.20
C VAL A 67 15.11 -1.40 -8.51
N ILE A 68 15.62 -1.30 -7.31
CA ILE A 68 15.91 -2.44 -6.44
C ILE A 68 14.83 -2.49 -5.36
N ILE A 69 14.13 -3.61 -5.28
CA ILE A 69 13.17 -3.88 -4.20
C ILE A 69 13.77 -4.96 -3.30
N PRO A 70 13.93 -4.72 -1.99
CA PRO A 70 14.51 -5.71 -1.09
C PRO A 70 13.65 -6.98 -1.04
N LYS A 71 14.30 -8.13 -0.90
CA LYS A 71 13.60 -9.40 -0.67
C LYS A 71 12.77 -9.32 0.62
N GLY A 72 11.57 -9.81 0.60
CA GLY A 72 10.66 -9.73 1.76
C GLY A 72 9.76 -8.49 1.80
N PHE A 73 9.90 -7.59 0.81
CA PHE A 73 8.96 -6.50 0.61
C PHE A 73 7.77 -6.95 -0.24
N ILE A 74 6.62 -6.33 0.06
CA ILE A 74 5.39 -6.46 -0.75
C ILE A 74 5.26 -5.16 -1.55
N ALA A 75 5.12 -5.28 -2.86
CA ALA A 75 4.92 -4.12 -3.72
C ALA A 75 3.43 -3.74 -3.79
N VAL A 76 3.14 -2.44 -3.76
CA VAL A 76 1.79 -1.89 -3.96
C VAL A 76 1.83 -0.97 -5.18
N VAL A 77 0.93 -1.20 -6.13
CA VAL A 77 0.97 -0.53 -7.43
C VAL A 77 -0.44 -0.23 -7.94
N SER A 78 -0.60 0.93 -8.59
CA SER A 78 -1.82 1.21 -9.35
C SER A 78 -1.91 0.31 -10.59
N ALA A 79 -3.08 -0.27 -10.83
CA ALA A 79 -3.35 -1.09 -12.02
C ALA A 79 -3.09 -0.34 -13.33
N ASN A 80 -3.24 0.99 -13.33
CA ASN A 80 -3.03 1.85 -14.49
C ASN A 80 -1.56 2.32 -14.65
N ASN A 81 -0.67 1.95 -13.72
CA ASN A 81 0.73 2.35 -13.80
C ASN A 81 1.56 1.37 -14.62
N HIS A 82 1.52 1.53 -15.95
CA HIS A 82 2.23 0.64 -16.89
C HIS A 82 3.75 0.66 -16.70
N SER A 83 4.32 1.79 -16.27
CA SER A 83 5.75 1.91 -16.00
C SER A 83 6.16 1.06 -14.80
N ALA A 84 5.40 1.11 -13.71
CA ALA A 84 5.60 0.25 -12.55
C ALA A 84 5.42 -1.24 -12.90
N ALA A 85 4.39 -1.57 -13.68
CA ALA A 85 4.17 -2.94 -14.15
C ALA A 85 5.36 -3.46 -14.96
N SER A 86 5.99 -2.62 -15.80
CA SER A 86 7.19 -2.98 -16.56
C SER A 86 8.41 -3.24 -15.68
N ILE A 87 8.55 -2.52 -14.55
CA ILE A 87 9.58 -2.76 -13.55
C ILE A 87 9.32 -4.08 -12.84
N LEU A 88 8.10 -4.28 -12.34
CA LEU A 88 7.71 -5.47 -11.57
C LEU A 88 7.85 -6.78 -12.35
N ARG A 89 7.68 -6.77 -13.67
CA ARG A 89 7.90 -7.95 -14.53
C ARG A 89 9.34 -8.47 -14.52
N LYS A 90 10.30 -7.63 -14.12
CA LYS A 90 11.74 -7.97 -14.10
C LYS A 90 12.22 -8.36 -12.71
N ILE A 91 11.39 -8.21 -11.70
CA ILE A 91 11.75 -8.41 -10.29
C ILE A 91 10.83 -9.47 -9.71
N ASP A 92 11.40 -10.44 -9.01
CA ASP A 92 10.64 -11.46 -8.28
C ASP A 92 10.16 -10.87 -6.94
N VAL A 93 8.99 -10.22 -6.98
CA VAL A 93 8.34 -9.61 -5.82
C VAL A 93 6.83 -9.83 -5.87
N PHE A 94 6.23 -10.13 -4.72
CA PHE A 94 4.78 -10.20 -4.62
C PHE A 94 4.19 -8.79 -4.72
N ALA A 95 3.27 -8.57 -5.67
CA ALA A 95 2.68 -7.28 -5.94
C ALA A 95 1.16 -7.29 -5.74
N ILE A 96 0.65 -6.25 -5.07
CA ILE A 96 -0.77 -5.97 -4.89
C ILE A 96 -1.16 -4.86 -5.84
N THR A 97 -2.08 -5.16 -6.75
CA THR A 97 -2.64 -4.17 -7.67
C THR A 97 -3.85 -3.48 -7.04
N CYS A 98 -3.87 -2.15 -7.13
CA CYS A 98 -4.94 -1.29 -6.65
C CYS A 98 -5.63 -0.62 -7.84
N GLY A 99 -6.95 -0.75 -7.95
CA GLY A 99 -7.69 -0.17 -9.05
C GLY A 99 -9.20 -0.21 -8.89
N THR A 100 -9.92 -0.11 -10.00
CA THR A 100 -11.39 -0.10 -10.03
C THR A 100 -11.98 -1.36 -10.67
N SER A 101 -11.14 -2.26 -11.13
CA SER A 101 -11.56 -3.50 -11.78
C SER A 101 -11.61 -4.66 -10.78
N PRO A 102 -12.58 -5.59 -10.89
CA PRO A 102 -12.55 -6.84 -10.12
C PRO A 102 -11.33 -7.73 -10.39
N LYS A 103 -10.54 -7.41 -11.42
CA LYS A 103 -9.26 -8.08 -11.70
C LYS A 103 -8.12 -7.58 -10.81
N ASP A 104 -8.27 -6.42 -10.18
CA ASP A 104 -7.30 -5.88 -9.25
C ASP A 104 -7.37 -6.60 -7.92
N THR A 105 -6.27 -6.65 -7.19
CA THR A 105 -6.24 -7.31 -5.89
C THR A 105 -7.06 -6.54 -4.86
N MET A 106 -6.92 -5.21 -4.86
CA MET A 106 -7.73 -4.29 -4.07
C MET A 106 -8.53 -3.42 -5.03
N SER A 107 -9.85 -3.48 -4.98
CA SER A 107 -10.71 -2.73 -5.89
C SER A 107 -11.85 -2.02 -5.17
N ILE A 108 -12.28 -0.87 -5.70
CA ILE A 108 -13.48 -0.18 -5.21
C ILE A 108 -14.73 -0.92 -5.69
N SER A 109 -15.60 -1.26 -4.76
CA SER A 109 -16.92 -1.86 -5.03
C SER A 109 -18.05 -0.85 -4.97
N SER A 110 -17.95 0.15 -4.10
CA SER A 110 -18.93 1.23 -3.96
C SER A 110 -18.25 2.50 -3.50
N LEU A 111 -18.73 3.62 -4.01
CA LEU A 111 -18.24 4.95 -3.66
C LEU A 111 -19.44 5.85 -3.32
N ASP A 112 -19.46 6.34 -2.10
CA ASP A 112 -20.37 7.38 -1.62
C ASP A 112 -19.52 8.56 -1.10
N TYR A 113 -20.14 9.69 -0.77
CA TYR A 113 -19.44 10.95 -0.49
C TYR A 113 -18.28 10.85 0.53
N LEU A 114 -18.51 10.18 1.66
CA LEU A 114 -17.47 9.97 2.71
C LEU A 114 -17.37 8.49 3.13
N SER A 115 -17.91 7.58 2.33
CA SER A 115 -17.88 6.15 2.62
C SER A 115 -17.56 5.37 1.35
N VAL A 116 -16.56 4.52 1.43
CA VAL A 116 -16.08 3.71 0.31
C VAL A 116 -16.06 2.27 0.74
N VAL A 117 -16.61 1.38 -0.10
CA VAL A 117 -16.43 -0.06 0.06
C VAL A 117 -15.32 -0.52 -0.86
N VAL A 118 -14.30 -1.12 -0.28
CA VAL A 118 -13.16 -1.68 -1.01
C VAL A 118 -13.13 -3.18 -0.80
N SER A 119 -13.04 -3.93 -1.90
CA SER A 119 -12.98 -5.39 -1.88
C SER A 119 -11.55 -5.87 -2.06
N LEU A 120 -11.12 -6.74 -1.17
CA LEU A 120 -9.97 -7.62 -1.39
C LEU A 120 -10.48 -8.80 -2.23
N GLN A 121 -10.06 -8.88 -3.49
CA GLN A 121 -10.60 -9.82 -4.48
C GLN A 121 -9.97 -11.21 -4.43
N ARG A 122 -8.84 -11.38 -3.76
CA ARG A 122 -8.12 -12.65 -3.70
C ARG A 122 -7.32 -12.80 -2.42
N ILE A 123 -6.98 -14.04 -2.09
CA ILE A 123 -6.13 -14.35 -0.94
C ILE A 123 -4.77 -13.65 -1.07
N ILE A 124 -4.37 -12.97 -0.01
CA ILE A 124 -3.03 -12.40 0.13
C ILE A 124 -2.38 -12.87 1.44
N ARG A 125 -1.12 -12.50 1.65
CA ARG A 125 -0.46 -12.65 2.94
C ARG A 125 -0.07 -11.30 3.47
N ASN A 126 -0.26 -11.11 4.78
CA ASN A 126 0.21 -9.91 5.46
C ASN A 126 1.75 -9.93 5.61
N ILE A 127 2.30 -8.85 6.17
CA ILE A 127 3.75 -8.69 6.34
C ILE A 127 4.37 -9.75 7.27
N ASP A 128 3.57 -10.33 8.16
CA ASP A 128 3.99 -11.40 9.06
C ASP A 128 3.87 -12.80 8.41
N GLY A 129 3.23 -12.90 7.22
CA GLY A 129 3.02 -14.11 6.44
C GLY A 129 1.68 -14.81 6.70
N GLU A 130 0.80 -14.22 7.51
CA GLU A 130 -0.53 -14.74 7.80
C GLU A 130 -1.46 -14.52 6.60
N VAL A 131 -2.34 -15.47 6.37
CA VAL A 131 -3.31 -15.44 5.26
C VAL A 131 -4.43 -14.45 5.56
N ILE A 132 -4.76 -13.64 4.57
CA ILE A 132 -5.93 -12.76 4.56
C ILE A 132 -6.86 -13.22 3.45
N GLU A 133 -8.05 -13.64 3.84
CA GLU A 133 -9.09 -14.09 2.91
C GLU A 133 -9.77 -12.90 2.21
N PRO A 134 -10.35 -13.11 1.01
CA PRO A 134 -11.16 -12.10 0.33
C PRO A 134 -12.28 -11.59 1.23
N GLN A 135 -12.41 -10.27 1.31
CA GLN A 135 -13.43 -9.60 2.14
C GLN A 135 -13.63 -8.15 1.71
N ASP A 136 -14.69 -7.55 2.19
CA ASP A 136 -15.00 -6.14 1.98
C ASP A 136 -14.62 -5.31 3.21
N PHE A 137 -14.05 -4.13 2.94
CA PHE A 137 -13.73 -3.12 3.93
C PHE A 137 -14.59 -1.89 3.71
N ILE A 138 -15.21 -1.39 4.77
CA ILE A 138 -15.93 -0.12 4.77
C ILE A 138 -14.97 0.95 5.28
N VAL A 139 -14.64 1.92 4.44
CA VAL A 139 -13.73 3.00 4.78
C VAL A 139 -14.50 4.29 4.92
N HIS A 140 -14.46 4.87 6.12
CA HIS A 140 -15.00 6.20 6.38
C HIS A 140 -13.90 7.24 6.25
N LEU A 141 -14.12 8.23 5.39
CA LEU A 141 -13.19 9.30 5.11
C LEU A 141 -13.58 10.57 5.86
N LYS A 142 -12.60 11.27 6.42
CA LYS A 142 -12.79 12.60 7.00
C LYS A 142 -12.84 13.71 5.95
N GLU A 143 -12.23 13.45 4.82
CA GLU A 143 -12.21 14.35 3.66
C GLU A 143 -12.13 13.55 2.37
N GLU A 144 -12.52 14.15 1.27
CA GLU A 144 -12.40 13.54 -0.05
C GLU A 144 -10.95 13.18 -0.38
N THR A 145 -10.73 11.95 -0.81
CA THR A 145 -9.41 11.40 -1.12
C THR A 145 -9.45 10.73 -2.50
N ALA A 146 -8.42 10.95 -3.29
CA ALA A 146 -8.29 10.29 -4.59
C ALA A 146 -8.22 8.76 -4.42
N ILE A 147 -8.72 8.04 -5.42
CA ILE A 147 -8.90 6.57 -5.38
C ILE A 147 -7.60 5.83 -5.06
N TYR A 148 -6.54 6.10 -5.81
CA TYR A 148 -5.29 5.34 -5.64
C TYR A 148 -4.61 5.59 -4.28
N PRO A 149 -4.46 6.83 -3.79
CA PRO A 149 -3.99 7.09 -2.43
C PRO A 149 -4.81 6.38 -1.35
N LEU A 150 -6.14 6.36 -1.49
CA LEU A 150 -7.02 5.65 -0.57
C LEU A 150 -6.76 4.14 -0.57
N LEU A 151 -6.76 3.51 -1.76
CA LEU A 151 -6.50 2.08 -1.90
C LEU A 151 -5.12 1.70 -1.37
N THR A 152 -4.12 2.55 -1.61
CA THR A 152 -2.75 2.35 -1.10
C THR A 152 -2.72 2.39 0.42
N ALA A 153 -3.35 3.39 1.03
CA ALA A 153 -3.43 3.53 2.48
C ALA A 153 -4.14 2.32 3.12
N LEU A 154 -5.27 1.90 2.55
CA LEU A 154 -5.99 0.72 3.01
C LEU A 154 -5.18 -0.57 2.85
N THR A 155 -4.51 -0.73 1.71
CA THR A 155 -3.65 -1.90 1.46
C THR A 155 -2.54 -2.00 2.51
N VAL A 156 -1.85 -0.89 2.80
CA VAL A 156 -0.83 -0.86 3.85
C VAL A 156 -1.43 -1.15 5.23
N PHE A 157 -2.61 -0.61 5.51
CA PHE A 157 -3.32 -0.90 6.75
C PHE A 157 -3.61 -2.40 6.89
N VAL A 158 -4.23 -3.02 5.89
CA VAL A 158 -4.57 -4.44 5.86
C VAL A 158 -3.33 -5.33 5.98
N LEU A 159 -2.24 -5.01 5.29
CA LEU A 159 -0.99 -5.76 5.35
C LEU A 159 -0.29 -5.70 6.72
N CYS A 160 -0.51 -4.65 7.48
CA CYS A 160 0.17 -4.39 8.75
C CYS A 160 -0.71 -4.63 9.97
N ASN A 161 -2.05 -4.68 9.81
CA ASN A 161 -2.96 -4.92 10.91
C ASN A 161 -2.93 -6.39 11.35
N LYS A 162 -2.87 -6.61 12.66
CA LYS A 162 -2.94 -7.96 13.24
C LYS A 162 -4.37 -8.44 13.42
N ASP A 163 -5.31 -7.51 13.64
CA ASP A 163 -6.72 -7.85 13.77
C ASP A 163 -7.38 -7.87 12.40
N GLN A 164 -7.50 -9.08 11.85
CA GLN A 164 -8.10 -9.30 10.53
C GLN A 164 -9.64 -9.20 10.54
N ASN A 165 -10.26 -9.04 11.71
CA ASN A 165 -11.72 -8.92 11.84
C ASN A 165 -12.20 -7.45 11.78
N GLU A 166 -11.29 -6.49 11.74
CA GLU A 166 -11.63 -5.07 11.67
C GLU A 166 -11.90 -4.67 10.20
N ASN A 167 -13.18 -4.71 9.81
CA ASN A 167 -13.61 -4.39 8.44
C ASN A 167 -14.13 -2.95 8.29
N ILE A 168 -14.24 -2.18 9.39
CA ILE A 168 -14.65 -0.77 9.38
C ILE A 168 -13.45 0.08 9.78
N ILE A 169 -12.98 0.90 8.85
CA ILE A 169 -11.74 1.66 8.99
C ILE A 169 -12.03 3.14 8.81
N SER A 170 -11.40 3.99 9.61
CA SER A 170 -11.51 5.45 9.49
C SER A 170 -10.13 6.08 9.29
N PHE A 171 -10.00 6.90 8.26
CA PHE A 171 -8.78 7.65 7.91
C PHE A 171 -8.96 9.16 8.01
#